data_86286a64f37437999c5483e3f5fdeec1
#
_entry.id   86286a64f37437999c5483e3f5fdeec1
#
_cell.length_a   1.000
_cell.length_b   1.000
_cell.length_c   1.000
_cell.angle_alpha   90.00
_cell.angle_beta   90.00
_cell.angle_gamma   90.00
#
_symmetry.space_group_name_H-M   'P 1'
#
loop_
_entity.id
_entity.type
_entity.pdbx_description
1 polymer ?
#
loop_
_entity_poly.entity_id
_entity_poly.type
_entity_poly.pdbx_seq_one_letter_code
_entity_poly.pdbx_strand_id
1 'polypeptide(L)'
;MDWVWSTENNRGLTKQATVLATVSTSGMEQLKDRFDAWSGYLHGPDEEDRFVHGGWFCQRVQVDAGQMVLLFGSGDQDVAESLDYGIQWFSGAVLGALPDTTVVWQELPLTSG
;
A
#
# COMPACT_ATOMS: atom_id res chain seq x y z
N MET A 1 2.20 1.35 13.22
CA MET A 1 3.28 2.06 12.54
C MET A 1 3.00 3.54 12.59
N ASP A 2 3.99 4.34 12.98
CA ASP A 2 3.79 5.77 13.12
C ASP A 2 4.27 6.49 11.86
N TRP A 3 3.31 6.95 11.09
CA TRP A 3 3.60 7.71 9.88
C TRP A 3 3.67 9.19 10.21
N VAL A 4 4.58 9.91 9.56
CA VAL A 4 4.68 11.36 9.75
C VAL A 4 3.36 12.04 9.38
N TRP A 5 2.73 11.61 8.29
CA TRP A 5 1.46 12.19 7.84
C TRP A 5 0.28 11.78 8.73
N SER A 6 0.43 10.83 9.64
CA SER A 6 -0.63 10.40 10.55
C SER A 6 -0.64 11.18 11.87
N THR A 7 0.30 12.10 12.06
CA THR A 7 0.39 12.90 13.29
C THR A 7 -0.69 13.99 13.30
N GLU A 8 -0.90 14.60 14.48
CA GLU A 8 -1.86 15.69 14.62
C GLU A 8 -1.54 16.88 13.72
N ASN A 9 -0.26 17.12 13.46
CA ASN A 9 0.18 18.21 12.61
C ASN A 9 -0.29 18.06 11.16
N ASN A 10 -0.70 16.87 10.79
CA ASN A 10 -1.16 16.56 9.45
C ASN A 10 -2.68 16.48 9.34
N ARG A 11 -3.40 16.81 10.39
CA ARG A 11 -4.86 16.83 10.35
C ARG A 11 -5.35 17.90 9.38
N GLY A 12 -6.34 17.53 8.61
CA GLY A 12 -6.92 18.44 7.63
C GLY A 12 -6.06 18.68 6.42
N LEU A 13 -5.07 17.83 6.19
CA LEU A 13 -4.26 17.90 4.97
C LEU A 13 -5.14 17.70 3.74
N THR A 14 -4.96 18.59 2.77
CA THR A 14 -5.53 18.44 1.45
C THR A 14 -4.52 17.85 0.48
N LYS A 15 -3.39 17.39 0.99
CA LYS A 15 -2.30 16.83 0.20
C LYS A 15 -2.42 15.32 0.11
N GLN A 16 -1.97 14.78 -0.99
CA GLN A 16 -1.92 13.34 -1.17
C GLN A 16 -0.74 12.76 -0.36
N ALA A 17 -1.02 11.74 0.44
CA ALA A 17 0.00 10.98 1.15
C ALA A 17 0.28 9.69 0.38
N THR A 18 1.56 9.35 0.22
CA THR A 18 1.97 8.12 -0.46
C THR A 18 3.07 7.42 0.32
N VAL A 19 3.02 6.09 0.28
CA VAL A 19 4.00 5.22 0.93
C VAL A 19 4.40 4.13 -0.07
N LEU A 20 5.70 3.93 -0.21
CA LEU A 20 6.24 2.90 -1.06
C LEU A 20 6.57 1.68 -0.20
N ALA A 21 6.10 0.51 -0.62
CA ALA A 21 6.40 -0.76 0.03
C ALA A 21 7.26 -1.59 -0.90
N THR A 22 8.48 -1.93 -0.46
CA THR A 22 9.33 -2.86 -1.18
C THR A 22 9.27 -4.20 -0.46
N VAL A 23 8.59 -5.15 -1.05
CA VAL A 23 8.36 -6.48 -0.48
C VAL A 23 9.35 -7.45 -1.08
N SER A 24 10.20 -8.04 -0.25
CA SER A 24 11.22 -9.00 -0.68
C SER A 24 10.83 -10.39 -0.18
N THR A 25 10.93 -11.38 -1.05
CA THR A 25 10.52 -12.74 -0.71
C THR A 25 11.34 -13.76 -1.49
N SER A 26 11.51 -14.95 -0.89
CA SER A 26 12.06 -16.12 -1.59
C SER A 26 10.95 -16.93 -2.27
N GLY A 27 9.69 -16.61 -2.02
CA GLY A 27 8.53 -17.29 -2.59
C GLY A 27 7.60 -16.34 -3.33
N MET A 28 8.05 -15.86 -4.49
CA MET A 28 7.27 -14.87 -5.25
C MET A 28 5.91 -15.41 -5.70
N GLU A 29 5.80 -16.69 -6.00
CA GLU A 29 4.51 -17.26 -6.39
C GLU A 29 3.50 -17.16 -5.26
N GLN A 30 3.92 -17.45 -4.03
CA GLN A 30 3.06 -17.35 -2.87
C GLN A 30 2.67 -15.90 -2.61
N LEU A 31 3.60 -14.98 -2.78
CA LEU A 31 3.31 -13.56 -2.63
C LEU A 31 2.29 -13.09 -3.67
N LYS A 32 2.48 -13.48 -4.93
CA LYS A 32 1.52 -13.13 -6.00
C LYS A 32 0.14 -13.69 -5.71
N ASP A 33 0.06 -14.95 -5.27
CA ASP A 33 -1.22 -15.58 -4.97
C ASP A 33 -1.94 -14.86 -3.84
N ARG A 34 -1.23 -14.49 -2.79
CA ARG A 34 -1.81 -13.74 -1.67
C ARG A 34 -2.23 -12.34 -2.07
N PHE A 35 -1.41 -11.68 -2.88
CA PHE A 35 -1.74 -10.36 -3.38
C PHE A 35 -2.99 -10.42 -4.28
N ASP A 36 -3.06 -11.40 -5.17
CA ASP A 36 -4.20 -11.56 -6.07
C ASP A 36 -5.49 -11.85 -5.28
N ALA A 37 -5.42 -12.68 -4.25
CA ALA A 37 -6.57 -12.98 -3.42
C ALA A 37 -7.05 -11.73 -2.67
N TRP A 38 -6.12 -10.96 -2.12
CA TRP A 38 -6.46 -9.74 -1.40
C TRP A 38 -6.97 -8.64 -2.32
N SER A 39 -6.29 -8.40 -3.44
CA SER A 39 -6.67 -7.35 -4.38
C SER A 39 -8.01 -7.64 -5.06
N GLY A 40 -8.46 -8.87 -5.02
CA GLY A 40 -9.79 -9.23 -5.50
C GLY A 40 -10.92 -8.56 -4.72
N TYR A 41 -10.67 -8.09 -3.51
CA TYR A 41 -11.63 -7.31 -2.73
C TYR A 41 -11.61 -5.82 -3.08
N LEU A 42 -10.69 -5.40 -3.93
CA LEU A 42 -10.54 -4.00 -4.33
C LEU A 42 -11.12 -3.80 -5.72
N HIS A 43 -11.24 -2.56 -6.14
CA HIS A 43 -11.69 -2.21 -7.49
C HIS A 43 -10.48 -1.99 -8.40
N GLY A 44 -10.35 -2.80 -9.42
CA GLY A 44 -9.24 -2.71 -10.36
C GLY A 44 -8.85 -4.08 -10.90
N PRO A 45 -7.65 -4.18 -11.51
CA PRO A 45 -6.72 -3.07 -11.74
C PRO A 45 -7.16 -2.16 -12.89
N ASP A 46 -6.72 -0.91 -12.84
CA ASP A 46 -6.87 0.00 -13.97
C ASP A 46 -5.68 -0.15 -14.93
N GLU A 47 -5.54 0.78 -15.89
CA GLU A 47 -4.49 0.74 -16.90
C GLU A 47 -3.08 0.87 -16.31
N GLU A 48 -2.98 1.44 -15.11
CA GLU A 48 -1.71 1.64 -14.43
C GLU A 48 -1.46 0.61 -13.32
N ASP A 49 -2.21 -0.49 -13.35
CA ASP A 49 -2.13 -1.56 -12.36
C ASP A 49 -2.44 -1.07 -10.94
N ARG A 50 -3.43 -0.18 -10.85
CA ARG A 50 -3.87 0.45 -9.60
C ARG A 50 -5.19 -0.16 -9.16
N PHE A 51 -5.25 -0.52 -7.87
CA PHE A 51 -6.44 -1.05 -7.21
C PHE A 51 -6.94 -0.03 -6.21
N VAL A 52 -8.23 0.24 -6.19
CA VAL A 52 -8.84 1.30 -5.38
C VAL A 52 -9.84 0.71 -4.41
N HIS A 53 -9.88 1.24 -3.19
CA HIS A 53 -10.87 0.88 -2.19
C HIS A 53 -11.06 2.06 -1.22
N GLY A 54 -12.30 2.55 -1.13
CA GLY A 54 -12.57 3.71 -0.29
C GLY A 54 -11.75 4.92 -0.71
N GLY A 55 -11.08 5.57 0.24
CA GLY A 55 -10.28 6.75 -0.03
C GLY A 55 -8.81 6.49 -0.30
N TRP A 56 -8.42 5.25 -0.56
CA TRP A 56 -7.02 4.90 -0.77
C TRP A 56 -6.87 3.98 -1.99
N PHE A 57 -5.61 3.87 -2.47
CA PHE A 57 -5.29 2.96 -3.57
C PHE A 57 -3.98 2.23 -3.29
N CYS A 58 -3.81 1.10 -4.00
CA CYS A 58 -2.57 0.34 -4.06
C CYS A 58 -2.21 0.14 -5.52
N GLN A 59 -1.02 0.56 -5.93
CA GLN A 59 -0.53 0.39 -7.29
C GLN A 59 0.63 -0.57 -7.31
N ARG A 60 0.56 -1.57 -8.18
CA ARG A 60 1.68 -2.50 -8.37
C ARG A 60 2.66 -1.87 -9.35
N VAL A 61 3.78 -1.34 -8.82
CA VAL A 61 4.74 -0.57 -9.60
C VAL A 61 5.72 -1.47 -10.33
N GLN A 62 6.17 -2.52 -9.66
CA GLN A 62 7.18 -3.42 -10.22
C GLN A 62 7.09 -4.79 -9.58
N VAL A 63 7.27 -5.83 -10.38
CA VAL A 63 7.38 -7.21 -9.89
C VAL A 63 8.53 -7.86 -10.62
N ASP A 64 9.48 -8.41 -9.87
CA ASP A 64 10.55 -9.24 -10.43
C ASP A 64 10.65 -10.55 -9.64
N ALA A 65 11.74 -11.31 -9.84
CA ALA A 65 11.85 -12.65 -9.27
C ALA A 65 11.88 -12.67 -7.73
N GLY A 66 12.35 -11.60 -7.10
CA GLY A 66 12.51 -11.56 -5.64
C GLY A 66 11.86 -10.39 -4.94
N GLN A 67 11.26 -9.46 -5.68
CA GLN A 67 10.68 -8.25 -5.10
C GLN A 67 9.39 -7.85 -5.79
N MET A 68 8.48 -7.32 -4.97
CA MET A 68 7.27 -6.64 -5.45
C MET A 68 7.24 -5.25 -4.84
N VAL A 69 7.15 -4.23 -5.69
CA VAL A 69 7.11 -2.83 -5.24
C VAL A 69 5.69 -2.32 -5.41
N LEU A 70 5.12 -1.82 -4.32
CA LEU A 70 3.76 -1.33 -4.27
C LEU A 70 3.76 0.13 -3.81
N LEU A 71 2.89 0.93 -4.41
CA LEU A 71 2.66 2.30 -3.98
C LEU A 71 1.27 2.39 -3.37
N PHE A 72 1.19 2.76 -2.10
CA PHE A 72 -0.07 3.04 -1.42
C PHE A 72 -0.29 4.54 -1.35
N GLY A 73 -1.49 4.99 -1.60
CA GLY A 73 -1.77 6.42 -1.57
C GLY A 73 -3.19 6.74 -1.16
N SER A 74 -3.38 7.95 -0.67
CA SER A 74 -4.69 8.49 -0.32
C SER A 74 -4.67 9.99 -0.52
N GLY A 75 -5.74 10.54 -1.11
CA GLY A 75 -5.93 11.98 -1.30
C GLY A 75 -7.27 12.47 -0.81
N ASP A 76 -7.95 11.67 0.00
CA ASP A 76 -9.26 11.97 0.54
C ASP A 76 -9.16 12.84 1.80
N GLN A 77 -10.32 13.24 2.35
CA GLN A 77 -10.39 14.05 3.56
C GLN A 77 -9.75 13.36 4.76
N ASP A 78 -9.88 12.05 4.84
CA ASP A 78 -9.30 11.24 5.91
C ASP A 78 -8.05 10.53 5.44
N VAL A 79 -7.11 11.29 4.89
CA VAL A 79 -5.88 10.77 4.27
C VAL A 79 -5.15 9.77 5.18
N ALA A 80 -4.88 10.18 6.42
CA ALA A 80 -4.12 9.33 7.34
C ALA A 80 -4.88 8.04 7.69
N GLU A 81 -6.16 8.17 8.00
CA GLU A 81 -6.98 7.05 8.43
C GLU A 81 -7.23 6.06 7.30
N SER A 82 -7.57 6.58 6.12
CA SER A 82 -7.84 5.73 4.95
C SER A 82 -6.59 4.97 4.52
N LEU A 83 -5.46 5.65 4.48
CA LEU A 83 -4.20 5.03 4.04
C LEU A 83 -3.71 4.00 5.06
N ASP A 84 -3.79 4.33 6.35
CA ASP A 84 -3.39 3.40 7.41
C ASP A 84 -4.24 2.13 7.38
N TYR A 85 -5.54 2.28 7.18
CA TYR A 85 -6.44 1.14 7.05
C TYR A 85 -6.01 0.21 5.91
N GLY A 86 -5.71 0.78 4.75
CA GLY A 86 -5.30 -0.02 3.59
C GLY A 86 -3.98 -0.74 3.82
N ILE A 87 -3.02 -0.07 4.42
CA ILE A 87 -1.71 -0.65 4.72
C ILE A 87 -1.85 -1.78 5.75
N GLN A 88 -2.65 -1.59 6.78
CA GLN A 88 -2.85 -2.63 7.79
C GLN A 88 -3.59 -3.83 7.23
N TRP A 89 -4.57 -3.60 6.39
CA TRP A 89 -5.28 -4.70 5.73
C TRP A 89 -4.33 -5.52 4.85
N PHE A 90 -3.53 -4.85 4.03
CA PHE A 90 -2.51 -5.52 3.21
C PHE A 90 -1.53 -6.31 4.08
N SER A 91 -1.03 -5.69 5.14
CA SER A 91 -0.04 -6.32 6.03
C SER A 91 -0.60 -7.59 6.67
N GLY A 92 -1.84 -7.55 7.14
CA GLY A 92 -2.46 -8.72 7.76
C GLY A 92 -2.84 -9.80 6.77
N ALA A 93 -3.42 -9.42 5.63
CA ALA A 93 -3.95 -10.38 4.67
C ALA A 93 -2.86 -11.01 3.79
N VAL A 94 -1.82 -10.24 3.46
CA VAL A 94 -0.77 -10.70 2.54
C VAL A 94 0.50 -11.04 3.30
N LEU A 95 1.10 -10.07 3.99
CA LEU A 95 2.39 -10.29 4.66
C LEU A 95 2.28 -11.24 5.85
N GLY A 96 1.21 -11.16 6.59
CA GLY A 96 1.00 -12.01 7.78
C GLY A 96 0.96 -13.50 7.49
N ALA A 97 0.67 -13.87 6.24
CA ALA A 97 0.61 -15.28 5.83
C ALA A 97 1.92 -15.78 5.22
N LEU A 98 2.95 -14.93 5.13
CA LEU A 98 4.19 -15.23 4.42
C LEU A 98 5.40 -14.96 5.33
N PRO A 99 5.80 -15.95 6.16
CA PRO A 99 6.85 -15.75 7.17
C PRO A 99 8.22 -15.41 6.61
N ASP A 100 8.52 -15.82 5.38
CA ASP A 100 9.82 -15.58 4.75
C ASP A 100 9.84 -14.27 3.93
N THR A 101 8.88 -13.40 4.16
CA THR A 101 8.71 -12.17 3.41
C THR A 101 9.02 -10.98 4.30
N THR A 102 9.81 -10.05 3.79
CA THR A 102 10.13 -8.80 4.49
C THR A 102 9.63 -7.61 3.68
N VAL A 103 9.36 -6.52 4.37
CA VAL A 103 8.90 -5.30 3.72
C VAL A 103 9.68 -4.11 4.25
N VAL A 104 10.05 -3.22 3.34
CA VAL A 104 10.61 -1.91 3.68
C VAL A 104 9.59 -0.87 3.27
N TRP A 105 9.16 -0.07 4.23
CA TRP A 105 8.20 1.01 4.01
C TRP A 105 8.95 2.33 3.90
N GLN A 106 8.59 3.13 2.90
CA GLN A 106 9.19 4.44 2.71
C GLN A 106 8.08 5.47 2.49
N GLU A 107 7.96 6.44 3.38
CA GLU A 107 7.07 7.57 3.17
C GLU A 107 7.66 8.46 2.09
N LEU A 108 6.82 8.85 1.14
CA LEU A 108 7.20 9.81 0.10
C LEU A 108 6.78 11.22 0.53
N PRO A 109 7.40 12.27 -0.01
CA PRO A 109 6.99 13.63 0.31
C PRO A 109 5.52 13.86 0.01
N LEU A 110 4.83 14.60 0.88
CA LEU A 110 3.44 14.97 0.68
C LEU A 110 3.33 15.89 -0.54
N THR A 111 2.37 15.59 -1.39
CA THR A 111 2.13 16.39 -2.59
C THR A 111 0.81 17.13 -2.47
N SER A 112 0.74 18.30 -3.08
CA SER A 112 -0.52 19.05 -3.17
C SER A 112 -1.44 18.33 -4.14
N GLY A 113 -2.61 17.97 -3.63
CA GLY A 113 -3.64 17.33 -4.44
C GLY A 113 -4.38 18.33 -5.30
#